data_500fa0cbf848a12df250558b054fa5f3
#
_entry.id   500fa0cbf848a12df250558b054fa5f3
#
_cell.length_a   1.000
_cell.length_b   1.000
_cell.length_c   1.000
_cell.angle_alpha   90.00
_cell.angle_beta   90.00
_cell.angle_gamma   90.00
#
_symmetry.space_group_name_H-M   'P 1'
#
loop_
_entity.id
_entity.type
_entity.pdbx_description
1 polymer ?
#
loop_
_entity_poly.entity_id
_entity_poly.type
_entity_poly.pdbx_seq_one_letter_code
_entity_poly.pdbx_strand_id
1 'polypeptide(L)'
;MTDDTLIGRGEKRARELESFFLDPEMGHIFDISGGDLANTVLGHLDLEQIKDSQAVFYGYSDLTTILTALAKNGNQAVNFQLRNCLVNKDLLKSGYFDRLLAGKEKNKELDELEVTFVRGSKMAGPVYGATSAAC
;
A
#
# COMPACT_ATOMS: atom_id res chain seq x y z
N MET A 1 -19.34 24.72 -0.31
CA MET A 1 -19.68 23.96 -1.53
C MET A 1 -18.66 22.83 -1.62
N THR A 2 -19.04 21.61 -1.30
CA THR A 2 -18.16 20.44 -1.47
C THR A 2 -18.09 20.14 -2.95
N ASP A 3 -16.90 20.20 -3.53
CA ASP A 3 -16.67 19.83 -4.91
C ASP A 3 -16.79 18.31 -5.06
N ASP A 4 -17.95 17.87 -5.56
CA ASP A 4 -18.26 16.44 -5.80
C ASP A 4 -17.68 15.91 -7.12
N THR A 5 -16.82 16.68 -7.77
CA THR A 5 -16.08 16.21 -8.95
C THR A 5 -15.10 15.10 -8.57
N LEU A 6 -14.66 14.31 -9.56
CA LEU A 6 -13.64 13.26 -9.35
C LEU A 6 -12.34 13.86 -8.79
N ILE A 7 -11.96 15.06 -9.22
CA ILE A 7 -10.78 15.78 -8.77
C ILE A 7 -10.92 16.20 -7.30
N GLY A 8 -12.04 16.83 -6.93
CA GLY A 8 -12.30 17.26 -5.55
C GLY A 8 -12.37 16.09 -4.56
N ARG A 9 -12.86 14.92 -5.01
CA ARG A 9 -12.81 13.70 -4.21
C ARG A 9 -11.38 13.18 -4.02
N GLY A 10 -10.53 13.27 -5.04
CA GLY A 10 -9.12 12.90 -4.97
C GLY A 10 -8.36 13.75 -3.95
N GLU A 11 -8.53 15.09 -4.03
CA GLU A 11 -7.92 16.03 -3.09
C GLU A 11 -8.38 15.77 -1.64
N LYS A 12 -9.69 15.59 -1.41
CA LYS A 12 -10.21 15.30 -0.08
C LYS A 12 -9.61 14.03 0.52
N ARG A 13 -9.53 12.94 -0.28
CA ARG A 13 -8.92 11.67 0.15
C ARG A 13 -7.42 11.80 0.42
N ALA A 14 -6.71 12.59 -0.39
CA ALA A 14 -5.29 12.84 -0.16
C ALA A 14 -5.08 13.52 1.20
N ARG A 15 -5.83 14.59 1.50
CA ARG A 15 -5.75 15.28 2.79
C ARG A 15 -6.14 14.39 3.97
N GLU A 16 -7.13 13.54 3.81
CA GLU A 16 -7.51 12.55 4.82
C GLU A 16 -6.38 11.54 5.07
N LEU A 17 -5.78 11.02 4.00
CA LEU A 17 -4.63 10.12 4.10
C LEU A 17 -3.42 10.78 4.74
N GLU A 18 -3.10 12.03 4.36
CA GLU A 18 -2.06 12.84 4.98
C GLU A 18 -2.30 13.00 6.48
N SER A 19 -3.55 13.28 6.89
CA SER A 19 -3.87 13.44 8.31
C SER A 19 -3.60 12.19 9.13
N PHE A 20 -3.81 11.00 8.56
CA PHE A 20 -3.46 9.74 9.22
C PHE A 20 -1.95 9.54 9.33
N PHE A 21 -1.19 9.90 8.30
CA PHE A 21 0.27 9.80 8.36
C PHE A 21 0.89 10.81 9.33
N LEU A 22 0.27 11.96 9.52
CA LEU A 22 0.76 13.01 10.42
C LEU A 22 0.33 12.81 11.89
N ASP A 23 -0.60 11.89 12.14
CA ASP A 23 -1.01 11.54 13.50
C ASP A 23 0.06 10.64 14.14
N PRO A 24 0.75 11.09 15.22
CA PRO A 24 1.79 10.31 15.87
C PRO A 24 1.28 9.04 16.57
N GLU A 25 -0.02 8.96 16.82
CA GLU A 25 -0.66 7.78 17.43
C GLU A 25 -1.04 6.71 16.37
N MET A 26 -0.97 7.07 15.08
CA MET A 26 -1.34 6.18 13.98
C MET A 26 -0.18 5.23 13.63
N GLY A 27 -0.33 3.95 13.97
CA GLY A 27 0.67 2.92 13.62
C GLY A 27 0.37 2.21 12.31
N HIS A 28 -0.91 2.02 11.98
CA HIS A 28 -1.34 1.24 10.82
C HIS A 28 -2.53 1.88 10.13
N ILE A 29 -2.45 2.03 8.80
CA ILE A 29 -3.48 2.61 7.94
C ILE A 29 -3.92 1.54 6.95
N PHE A 30 -5.18 1.11 6.99
CA PHE A 30 -5.72 0.11 6.08
C PHE A 30 -6.71 0.77 5.12
N ASP A 31 -6.35 0.84 3.84
CA ASP A 31 -7.30 1.23 2.81
C ASP A 31 -8.00 -0.03 2.26
N ILE A 32 -9.28 -0.14 2.56
CA ILE A 32 -10.15 -1.24 2.13
C ILE A 32 -10.97 -0.89 0.89
N SER A 33 -10.87 0.34 0.41
CA SER A 33 -11.77 0.84 -0.63
C SER A 33 -11.49 0.19 -1.98
N GLY A 34 -10.23 0.05 -2.35
CA GLY A 34 -9.88 -0.38 -3.70
C GLY A 34 -10.66 0.40 -4.77
N GLY A 35 -10.21 0.47 -5.98
CA GLY A 35 -11.02 1.05 -7.05
C GLY A 35 -10.25 2.05 -7.92
N ASP A 36 -10.81 2.39 -9.05
CA ASP A 36 -10.19 2.99 -10.22
C ASP A 36 -9.67 4.43 -10.06
N LEU A 37 -9.55 4.95 -8.83
CA LEU A 37 -9.28 6.38 -8.56
C LEU A 37 -8.04 6.64 -7.69
N ALA A 38 -7.20 5.65 -7.40
CA ALA A 38 -5.99 5.83 -6.60
C ALA A 38 -5.04 6.87 -7.22
N ASN A 39 -4.95 6.92 -8.54
CA ASN A 39 -4.16 7.92 -9.26
C ASN A 39 -4.60 9.36 -8.99
N THR A 40 -5.89 9.61 -8.76
CA THR A 40 -6.39 10.95 -8.44
C THR A 40 -5.97 11.41 -7.06
N VAL A 41 -5.83 10.49 -6.12
CA VAL A 41 -5.32 10.77 -4.78
C VAL A 41 -3.84 11.12 -4.85
N LEU A 42 -3.07 10.31 -5.59
CA LEU A 42 -1.63 10.48 -5.70
C LEU A 42 -1.21 11.86 -6.24
N GLY A 43 -2.00 12.43 -7.16
CA GLY A 43 -1.75 13.77 -7.72
C GLY A 43 -1.90 14.92 -6.70
N HIS A 44 -2.51 14.67 -5.57
CA HIS A 44 -2.75 15.65 -4.50
C HIS A 44 -2.03 15.35 -3.19
N LEU A 45 -1.36 14.19 -3.09
CA LEU A 45 -0.67 13.75 -1.88
C LEU A 45 0.69 14.44 -1.75
N ASP A 46 0.89 15.15 -0.65
CA ASP A 46 2.18 15.75 -0.31
C ASP A 46 3.09 14.72 0.35
N LEU A 47 3.86 14.02 -0.49
CA LEU A 47 4.77 12.95 -0.05
C LEU A 47 5.89 13.47 0.86
N GLU A 48 6.34 14.72 0.65
CA GLU A 48 7.42 15.30 1.47
C GLU A 48 6.94 15.55 2.90
N GLN A 49 5.68 15.97 3.06
CA GLN A 49 5.09 16.22 4.38
C GLN A 49 4.96 14.95 5.24
N ILE A 50 4.72 13.81 4.60
CA ILE A 50 4.49 12.53 5.30
C ILE A 50 5.73 11.64 5.39
N LYS A 51 6.87 12.07 4.87
CA LYS A 51 8.09 11.28 4.70
C LYS A 51 8.62 10.63 6.00
N ASP A 52 8.55 11.36 7.10
CA ASP A 52 9.08 10.90 8.39
C ASP A 52 8.08 10.08 9.22
N SER A 53 6.87 9.85 8.67
CA SER A 53 5.85 9.06 9.35
C SER A 53 6.28 7.61 9.52
N GLN A 54 6.03 7.08 10.73
CA GLN A 54 6.28 5.67 11.06
C GLN A 54 5.07 4.78 10.79
N ALA A 55 3.94 5.36 10.38
CA ALA A 55 2.74 4.60 10.05
C ALA A 55 2.97 3.69 8.83
N VAL A 56 2.44 2.48 8.91
CA VAL A 56 2.47 1.50 7.82
C VAL A 56 1.17 1.57 7.04
N PHE A 57 1.25 1.81 5.73
CA PHE A 57 0.08 1.81 4.86
C PHE A 57 -0.13 0.45 4.20
N TYR A 58 -1.35 -0.05 4.30
CA TYR A 58 -1.77 -1.33 3.70
C TYR A 58 -2.83 -1.08 2.64
N GLY A 59 -2.58 -1.57 1.43
CA GLY A 59 -3.50 -1.45 0.31
C GLY A 59 -3.36 -2.59 -0.69
N TYR A 60 -4.26 -2.66 -1.66
CA TYR A 60 -4.29 -3.72 -2.65
C TYR A 60 -4.86 -3.21 -3.99
N SER A 61 -4.61 -3.93 -5.08
CA SER A 61 -5.16 -3.65 -6.41
C SER A 61 -4.75 -2.26 -6.92
N ASP A 62 -5.67 -1.38 -7.24
CA ASP A 62 -5.41 -0.02 -7.75
C ASP A 62 -4.54 0.82 -6.78
N LEU A 63 -4.66 0.56 -5.47
CA LEU A 63 -3.82 1.21 -4.46
C LEU A 63 -2.31 0.88 -4.60
N THR A 64 -1.93 -0.06 -5.46
CA THR A 64 -0.53 -0.38 -5.74
C THR A 64 0.24 0.85 -6.26
N THR A 65 -0.43 1.79 -6.91
CA THR A 65 0.16 3.07 -7.34
C THR A 65 0.56 3.93 -6.15
N ILE A 66 -0.30 4.04 -5.14
CA ILE A 66 -0.01 4.74 -3.88
C ILE A 66 1.08 4.00 -3.10
N LEU A 67 0.98 2.68 -2.95
CA LEU A 67 2.00 1.85 -2.29
C LEU A 67 3.39 2.06 -2.91
N THR A 68 3.46 2.09 -4.23
CA THR A 68 4.73 2.31 -4.95
C THR A 68 5.29 3.71 -4.69
N ALA A 69 4.43 4.74 -4.69
CA ALA A 69 4.85 6.10 -4.40
C ALA A 69 5.36 6.25 -2.96
N LEU A 70 4.62 5.72 -1.99
CA LEU A 70 5.01 5.70 -0.58
C LEU A 70 6.33 4.97 -0.36
N ALA A 71 6.50 3.77 -0.93
CA ALA A 71 7.73 3.00 -0.83
C ALA A 71 8.94 3.74 -1.43
N LYS A 72 8.77 4.42 -2.58
CA LYS A 72 9.81 5.27 -3.18
C LYS A 72 10.15 6.49 -2.33
N ASN A 73 9.18 7.01 -1.59
CA ASN A 73 9.36 8.13 -0.67
C ASN A 73 10.06 7.74 0.65
N GLY A 74 10.17 6.44 0.93
CA GLY A 74 10.76 5.91 2.16
C GLY A 74 9.77 5.51 3.23
N ASN A 75 8.46 5.71 2.98
CA ASN A 75 7.41 5.28 3.89
C ASN A 75 7.22 3.76 3.85
N GLN A 76 6.70 3.22 4.94
CA GLN A 76 6.35 1.80 5.01
C GLN A 76 5.03 1.53 4.29
N ALA A 77 5.06 0.64 3.29
CA ALA A 77 3.92 0.30 2.47
C ALA A 77 3.86 -1.21 2.21
N VAL A 78 2.69 -1.81 2.41
CA VAL A 78 2.47 -3.25 2.33
C VAL A 78 1.33 -3.56 1.38
N ASN A 79 1.59 -4.40 0.38
CA ASN A 79 0.52 -4.92 -0.49
C ASN A 79 -0.26 -5.99 0.25
N PHE A 80 -1.43 -5.63 0.77
CA PHE A 80 -2.24 -6.49 1.60
C PHE A 80 -3.72 -6.17 1.49
N GLN A 81 -4.54 -7.20 1.28
CA GLN A 81 -5.99 -7.06 1.24
C GLN A 81 -6.61 -7.53 2.55
N LEU A 82 -6.92 -6.59 3.44
CA LEU A 82 -7.50 -6.86 4.75
C LEU A 82 -8.78 -7.71 4.67
N ARG A 83 -9.66 -7.42 3.69
CA ARG A 83 -10.91 -8.17 3.50
C ARG A 83 -10.67 -9.68 3.34
N ASN A 84 -9.68 -10.07 2.55
CA ASN A 84 -9.36 -11.48 2.35
C ASN A 84 -8.90 -12.15 3.65
N CYS A 85 -8.13 -11.45 4.46
CA CYS A 85 -7.73 -11.94 5.77
C CYS A 85 -8.93 -12.13 6.70
N LEU A 86 -9.85 -11.16 6.74
CA LEU A 86 -11.03 -11.21 7.62
C LEU A 86 -12.04 -12.30 7.24
N VAL A 87 -12.20 -12.60 5.95
CA VAL A 87 -13.10 -13.67 5.50
C VAL A 87 -12.47 -15.05 5.59
N ASN A 88 -11.14 -15.14 5.60
CA ASN A 88 -10.43 -16.41 5.74
C ASN A 88 -10.20 -16.74 7.22
N LYS A 89 -11.13 -17.52 7.78
CA LYS A 89 -11.08 -17.91 9.21
C LYS A 89 -9.82 -18.66 9.60
N ASP A 90 -9.19 -19.37 8.67
CA ASP A 90 -7.97 -20.14 8.97
C ASP A 90 -6.76 -19.20 9.05
N LEU A 91 -6.69 -18.17 8.22
CA LEU A 91 -5.67 -17.12 8.35
C LEU A 91 -5.80 -16.37 9.67
N LEU A 92 -7.01 -16.01 10.10
CA LEU A 92 -7.22 -15.35 11.39
C LEU A 92 -6.78 -16.24 12.57
N LYS A 93 -7.19 -17.52 12.56
CA LYS A 93 -6.83 -18.47 13.63
C LYS A 93 -5.35 -18.78 13.68
N SER A 94 -4.62 -18.66 12.56
CA SER A 94 -3.18 -18.91 12.49
C SER A 94 -2.33 -17.84 13.19
N GLY A 95 -2.93 -16.72 13.62
CA GLY A 95 -2.21 -15.55 14.13
C GLY A 95 -1.44 -14.79 13.03
N TYR A 96 -1.77 -15.03 11.78
CA TYR A 96 -1.13 -14.35 10.63
C TYR A 96 -1.22 -12.84 10.74
N PHE A 97 -2.41 -12.33 11.08
CA PHE A 97 -2.64 -10.89 11.16
C PHE A 97 -1.79 -10.23 12.26
N ASP A 98 -1.67 -10.87 13.42
CA ASP A 98 -0.84 -10.36 14.52
C ASP A 98 0.65 -10.32 14.12
N ARG A 99 1.12 -11.36 13.43
CA ARG A 99 2.51 -11.39 12.93
C ARG A 99 2.76 -10.34 11.83
N LEU A 100 1.76 -10.09 10.96
CA LEU A 100 1.82 -9.05 9.95
C LEU A 100 1.99 -7.66 10.60
N LEU A 101 1.14 -7.33 11.58
CA LEU A 101 1.22 -6.06 12.32
C LEU A 101 2.54 -5.91 13.09
N ALA A 102 3.07 -7.01 13.60
CA ALA A 102 4.36 -7.03 14.29
C ALA A 102 5.58 -6.97 13.33
N GLY A 103 5.36 -6.86 12.01
CA GLY A 103 6.43 -6.89 10.99
C GLY A 103 7.21 -8.22 10.95
N LYS A 104 6.61 -9.30 11.46
CA LYS A 104 7.25 -10.63 11.56
C LYS A 104 6.92 -11.57 10.40
N GLU A 105 5.99 -11.19 9.53
CA GLU A 105 5.71 -11.97 8.33
C GLU A 105 6.79 -11.71 7.28
N LYS A 106 7.43 -12.78 6.87
CA LYS A 106 8.33 -12.79 5.72
C LYS A 106 7.59 -13.30 4.50
N ASN A 107 7.81 -12.69 3.37
CA ASN A 107 7.22 -13.12 2.11
C ASN A 107 8.02 -14.33 1.57
N LYS A 108 7.79 -15.51 2.16
CA LYS A 108 8.49 -16.74 1.79
C LYS A 108 8.30 -17.13 0.33
N GLU A 109 7.16 -16.75 -0.25
CA GLU A 109 6.85 -17.05 -1.65
C GLU A 109 7.83 -16.41 -2.63
N LEU A 110 8.42 -15.25 -2.28
CA LEU A 110 9.43 -14.61 -3.12
C LEU A 110 10.80 -15.30 -3.06
N ASP A 111 11.12 -15.95 -1.93
CA ASP A 111 12.38 -16.67 -1.76
C ASP A 111 12.38 -18.03 -2.49
N GLU A 112 11.21 -18.55 -2.85
CA GLU A 112 11.00 -19.85 -3.50
C GLU A 112 10.66 -19.74 -4.99
N LEU A 113 10.65 -18.52 -5.56
CA LEU A 113 10.36 -18.33 -6.99
C LEU A 113 11.45 -18.93 -7.86
N GLU A 114 11.04 -19.91 -8.68
CA GLU A 114 11.88 -20.41 -9.76
C GLU A 114 11.94 -19.37 -10.89
N VAL A 115 13.10 -18.75 -11.09
CA VAL A 115 13.27 -17.69 -12.08
C VAL A 115 14.15 -18.11 -13.24
N THR A 116 13.71 -17.83 -14.46
CA THR A 116 14.50 -18.01 -15.68
C THR A 116 15.02 -16.66 -16.17
N PHE A 117 16.33 -16.50 -16.22
CA PHE A 117 16.92 -15.27 -16.76
C PHE A 117 16.87 -15.29 -18.30
N VAL A 118 16.08 -14.38 -18.87
CA VAL A 118 16.04 -14.15 -20.32
C VAL A 118 17.25 -13.32 -20.77
N ARG A 119 17.78 -12.45 -19.88
CA ARG A 119 18.95 -11.61 -20.11
C ARG A 119 19.66 -11.32 -18.81
N GLY A 120 21.00 -11.52 -18.79
CA GLY A 120 21.79 -11.37 -17.56
C GLY A 120 21.75 -12.61 -16.67
N SER A 121 22.46 -12.63 -15.57
CA SER A 121 22.56 -13.75 -14.65
C SER A 121 22.30 -13.39 -13.18
N LYS A 122 22.18 -12.11 -12.87
CA LYS A 122 21.95 -11.62 -11.51
C LYS A 122 21.23 -10.27 -11.55
N MET A 123 20.25 -10.11 -10.68
CA MET A 123 19.59 -8.83 -10.42
C MET A 123 19.49 -8.63 -8.91
N ALA A 124 19.85 -7.44 -8.44
CA ALA A 124 19.71 -7.05 -7.03
C ALA A 124 19.23 -5.60 -6.97
N GLY A 125 18.25 -5.34 -6.13
CA GLY A 125 17.69 -4.01 -5.92
C GLY A 125 16.28 -4.06 -5.33
N PRO A 126 15.72 -2.90 -4.97
CA PRO A 126 14.33 -2.81 -4.54
C PRO A 126 13.38 -3.17 -5.68
N VAL A 127 12.30 -3.89 -5.37
CA VAL A 127 11.25 -4.25 -6.31
C VAL A 127 10.05 -3.32 -6.11
N TYR A 128 9.66 -2.64 -7.17
CA TYR A 128 8.46 -1.82 -7.20
C TYR A 128 7.47 -2.42 -8.21
N GLY A 129 6.22 -2.50 -7.81
CA GLY A 129 5.15 -3.01 -8.67
C GLY A 129 4.02 -2.00 -8.80
N ALA A 130 3.29 -2.09 -9.90
CA ALA A 130 2.04 -1.39 -10.10
C ALA A 130 1.07 -2.27 -10.88
N THR A 131 -0.22 -2.19 -10.58
CA THR A 131 -1.26 -2.73 -11.43
C THR A 131 -1.58 -1.70 -12.52
N SER A 132 -1.60 -2.12 -13.77
CA SER A 132 -2.25 -1.32 -14.81
C SER A 132 -3.76 -1.43 -14.58
N ALA A 133 -4.45 -0.29 -14.47
CA ALA A 133 -5.89 -0.30 -14.63
C ALA A 133 -6.20 -0.94 -15.98
N ALA A 134 -6.91 -2.05 -15.99
CA ALA A 134 -7.47 -2.58 -17.21
C ALA A 134 -8.49 -1.55 -17.70
N CYS A 135 -8.22 -0.93 -18.85
CA CYS A 135 -9.19 -0.10 -19.57
C CYS A 135 -10.38 -0.92 -20.02
#